data_8a7380fd3105ba46a4e104714693d52d
#
_entry.id   8a7380fd3105ba46a4e104714693d52d
#
_cell.length_a   1.000
_cell.length_b   1.000
_cell.length_c   1.000
_cell.angle_alpha   90.00
_cell.angle_beta   90.00
_cell.angle_gamma   90.00
#
_symmetry.space_group_name_H-M   'P 1'
#
loop_
_entity.id
_entity.type
_entity.pdbx_description
1 polymer ?
#
loop_
_entity_poly.entity_id
_entity_poly.type
_entity_poly.pdbx_seq_one_letter_code
_entity_poly.pdbx_strand_id
1 'polypeptide(L)'
;QVYSRTEASASELASRLGVPFVTSLDEVCTDADIYLVMVKDAVLQELIPDVVKGREEALFVHTAGSMPMDVWQDCACRYGVRYPMQTLSKSREVDFASVSFFVEANGEPELEVLKELAASLSDKVYEATSAQRTYLHMAAVFACNFANHMYALSAHLLEKNGLPFGAMLPLIDETARKVHGLHPRN
;
A
#
# COMPACT_ATOMS: atom_id res chain seq x y z
N GLN A 1 -0.24 17.22 8.47
CA GLN A 1 -0.10 16.60 9.79
C GLN A 1 0.11 15.08 9.66
N VAL A 2 0.86 14.48 10.60
CA VAL A 2 1.03 13.01 10.71
C VAL A 2 0.42 12.53 12.03
N TYR A 3 -0.33 11.43 11.95
CA TYR A 3 -0.82 10.70 13.11
C TYR A 3 -0.17 9.31 13.17
N SER A 4 0.26 8.89 14.34
CA SER A 4 0.58 7.48 14.65
C SER A 4 0.39 7.21 16.15
N ARG A 5 0.00 5.98 16.49
CA ARG A 5 -0.19 5.57 17.90
C ARG A 5 1.08 5.66 18.75
N THR A 6 2.23 5.64 18.13
CA THR A 6 3.52 5.74 18.82
C THR A 6 4.24 7.01 18.43
N GLU A 7 4.72 7.75 19.42
CA GLU A 7 5.46 9.01 19.23
C GLU A 7 6.70 8.81 18.33
N ALA A 8 7.44 7.71 18.53
CA ALA A 8 8.62 7.40 17.72
C ALA A 8 8.29 7.31 16.21
N SER A 9 7.20 6.63 15.84
CA SER A 9 6.80 6.51 14.44
C SER A 9 6.23 7.82 13.87
N ALA A 10 5.48 8.57 14.70
CA ALA A 10 4.90 9.85 14.29
C ALA A 10 6.00 10.89 14.05
N SER A 11 6.92 11.05 15.02
CA SER A 11 8.00 12.04 14.96
C SER A 11 9.02 11.74 13.86
N GLU A 12 9.35 10.46 13.63
CA GLU A 12 10.26 10.05 12.55
C GLU A 12 9.72 10.52 11.19
N LEU A 13 8.47 10.20 10.88
CA LEU A 13 7.86 10.56 9.59
C LEU A 13 7.63 12.08 9.49
N ALA A 14 7.11 12.70 10.55
CA ALA A 14 6.84 14.12 10.58
C ALA A 14 8.11 14.97 10.39
N SER A 15 9.22 14.56 11.00
CA SER A 15 10.53 15.23 10.84
C SER A 15 11.02 15.16 9.38
N ARG A 16 10.83 14.03 8.72
CA ARG A 16 11.19 13.87 7.30
C ARG A 16 10.35 14.74 6.37
N LEU A 17 9.08 14.95 6.72
CA LEU A 17 8.13 15.74 5.95
C LEU A 17 8.09 17.22 6.34
N GLY A 18 8.72 17.61 7.45
CA GLY A 18 8.67 18.98 7.96
C GLY A 18 7.27 19.42 8.41
N VAL A 19 6.46 18.50 8.98
CA VAL A 19 5.07 18.76 9.37
C VAL A 19 4.86 18.39 10.86
N PRO A 20 3.82 18.95 11.52
CA PRO A 20 3.46 18.56 12.89
C PRO A 20 2.96 17.11 12.95
N PHE A 21 3.07 16.50 14.14
CA PHE A 21 2.50 15.18 14.41
C PHE A 21 1.65 15.18 15.69
N VAL A 22 0.78 14.17 15.78
CA VAL A 22 -0.04 13.87 16.97
C VAL A 22 -0.06 12.38 17.23
N THR A 23 -0.38 11.98 18.47
CA THR A 23 -0.47 10.58 18.89
C THR A 23 -1.87 10.17 19.34
N SER A 24 -2.79 11.12 19.44
CA SER A 24 -4.22 10.90 19.71
C SER A 24 -5.05 11.25 18.47
N LEU A 25 -6.11 10.48 18.21
CA LEU A 25 -7.07 10.75 17.12
C LEU A 25 -7.86 12.04 17.37
N ASP A 26 -8.08 12.41 18.64
CA ASP A 26 -8.78 13.64 19.02
C ASP A 26 -7.98 14.91 18.65
N GLU A 27 -6.68 14.78 18.46
CA GLU A 27 -5.77 15.87 18.07
C GLU A 27 -5.53 15.96 16.55
N VAL A 28 -6.06 15.00 15.78
CA VAL A 28 -5.98 15.05 14.31
C VAL A 28 -6.78 16.25 13.82
N CYS A 29 -6.19 17.07 12.93
CA CYS A 29 -6.86 18.23 12.36
C CYS A 29 -8.22 17.86 11.74
N THR A 30 -9.17 18.79 11.77
CA THR A 30 -10.54 18.58 11.27
C THR A 30 -10.81 19.33 9.97
N ASP A 31 -9.82 20.06 9.46
CA ASP A 31 -9.91 20.96 8.32
C ASP A 31 -9.11 20.49 7.09
N ALA A 32 -8.67 19.25 7.09
CA ALA A 32 -7.99 18.67 5.93
C ALA A 32 -9.01 18.19 4.87
N ASP A 33 -8.68 18.39 3.60
CA ASP A 33 -9.49 17.93 2.47
C ASP A 33 -9.42 16.42 2.28
N ILE A 34 -8.26 15.80 2.61
CA ILE A 34 -7.99 14.38 2.38
C ILE A 34 -7.30 13.76 3.61
N TYR A 35 -7.81 12.61 4.04
CA TYR A 35 -7.19 11.77 5.06
C TYR A 35 -6.71 10.45 4.45
N LEU A 36 -5.39 10.29 4.36
CA LEU A 36 -4.77 9.05 3.90
C LEU A 36 -4.56 8.10 5.08
N VAL A 37 -5.32 7.02 5.12
CA VAL A 37 -5.31 6.03 6.21
C VAL A 37 -4.46 4.82 5.80
N MET A 38 -3.22 4.81 6.24
CA MET A 38 -2.20 3.80 5.91
C MET A 38 -1.88 2.92 7.13
N VAL A 39 -2.84 2.08 7.51
CA VAL A 39 -2.73 1.16 8.63
C VAL A 39 -2.80 -0.29 8.15
N LYS A 40 -2.53 -1.25 9.05
CA LYS A 40 -2.72 -2.67 8.74
C LYS A 40 -4.20 -2.97 8.50
N ASP A 41 -4.51 -3.84 7.53
CA ASP A 41 -5.86 -4.22 7.14
C ASP A 41 -6.71 -4.65 8.35
N ALA A 42 -6.15 -5.42 9.27
CA ALA A 42 -6.84 -5.88 10.49
C ALA A 42 -7.26 -4.76 11.46
N VAL A 43 -6.69 -3.56 11.33
CA VAL A 43 -6.97 -2.42 12.22
C VAL A 43 -7.87 -1.41 11.52
N LEU A 44 -7.88 -1.39 10.18
CA LEU A 44 -8.57 -0.37 9.40
C LEU A 44 -10.04 -0.25 9.77
N GLN A 45 -10.77 -1.35 9.77
CA GLN A 45 -12.22 -1.35 10.00
C GLN A 45 -12.60 -0.86 11.40
N GLU A 46 -11.80 -1.22 12.41
CA GLU A 46 -12.02 -0.76 13.80
C GLU A 46 -11.72 0.73 13.96
N LEU A 47 -10.79 1.27 13.17
CA LEU A 47 -10.32 2.65 13.27
C LEU A 47 -11.24 3.66 12.57
N ILE A 48 -11.98 3.23 11.55
CA ILE A 48 -12.79 4.10 10.68
C ILE A 48 -13.74 5.04 11.46
N PRO A 49 -14.57 4.57 12.40
CA PRO A 49 -15.51 5.45 13.11
C PRO A 49 -14.81 6.59 13.85
N ASP A 50 -13.67 6.31 14.47
CA ASP A 50 -12.92 7.30 15.25
C ASP A 50 -12.16 8.29 14.35
N VAL A 51 -11.63 7.82 13.22
CA VAL A 51 -10.94 8.68 12.24
C VAL A 51 -11.90 9.63 11.55
N VAL A 52 -13.11 9.18 11.21
CA VAL A 52 -14.10 9.98 10.47
C VAL A 52 -14.82 10.97 11.36
N LYS A 53 -15.00 10.67 12.64
CA LYS A 53 -15.76 11.49 13.60
C LYS A 53 -15.34 12.97 13.58
N GLY A 54 -16.31 13.83 13.24
CA GLY A 54 -16.12 15.29 13.12
C GLY A 54 -15.41 15.75 11.85
N ARG A 55 -15.29 14.86 10.84
CA ARG A 55 -14.62 15.08 9.55
C ARG A 55 -15.38 14.46 8.38
N GLU A 56 -16.66 14.20 8.54
CA GLU A 56 -17.50 13.35 7.67
C GLU A 56 -17.53 13.81 6.21
N GLU A 57 -17.31 15.13 5.97
CA GLU A 57 -17.31 15.74 4.63
C GLU A 57 -15.96 15.63 3.90
N ALA A 58 -14.91 15.22 4.58
CA ALA A 58 -13.60 15.07 3.98
C ALA A 58 -13.50 13.78 3.12
N LEU A 59 -12.48 13.71 2.24
CA LEU A 59 -12.20 12.51 1.46
C LEU A 59 -11.31 11.54 2.26
N PHE A 60 -11.84 10.36 2.57
CA PHE A 60 -11.09 9.29 3.26
C PHE A 60 -10.57 8.24 2.28
N VAL A 61 -9.29 7.95 2.37
CA VAL A 61 -8.61 7.07 1.41
C VAL A 61 -7.77 6.04 2.16
N HIS A 62 -8.00 4.76 1.92
CA HIS A 62 -7.07 3.72 2.37
C HIS A 62 -6.18 3.22 1.24
N THR A 63 -5.12 2.50 1.60
CA THR A 63 -4.13 1.97 0.64
C THR A 63 -4.07 0.44 0.63
N ALA A 64 -5.01 -0.23 1.30
CA ALA A 64 -5.04 -1.68 1.42
C ALA A 64 -5.51 -2.36 0.12
N GLY A 65 -4.76 -3.35 -0.34
CA GLY A 65 -5.11 -4.11 -1.55
C GLY A 65 -6.25 -5.10 -1.34
N SER A 66 -6.36 -5.67 -0.13
CA SER A 66 -7.33 -6.71 0.21
C SER A 66 -8.67 -6.17 0.74
N MET A 67 -8.69 -4.92 1.23
CA MET A 67 -9.89 -4.34 1.84
C MET A 67 -10.81 -3.72 0.78
N PRO A 68 -12.14 -3.96 0.85
CA PRO A 68 -13.08 -3.31 -0.06
C PRO A 68 -13.21 -1.82 0.25
N MET A 69 -13.59 -1.04 -0.75
CA MET A 69 -13.85 0.39 -0.59
C MET A 69 -15.00 0.66 0.38
N ASP A 70 -16.00 -0.19 0.39
CA ASP A 70 -17.25 -0.04 1.15
C ASP A 70 -17.07 -0.09 2.67
N VAL A 71 -15.86 -0.33 3.17
CA VAL A 71 -15.58 -0.21 4.62
C VAL A 71 -15.88 1.20 5.17
N TRP A 72 -15.94 2.21 4.29
CA TRP A 72 -16.20 3.60 4.63
C TRP A 72 -17.68 4.00 4.58
N GLN A 73 -18.56 3.24 3.86
CA GLN A 73 -19.86 3.71 3.41
C GLN A 73 -20.80 4.15 4.55
N ASP A 74 -20.69 3.55 5.73
CA ASP A 74 -21.56 3.88 6.88
C ASP A 74 -21.04 5.05 7.73
N CYS A 75 -19.85 5.56 7.43
CA CYS A 75 -19.15 6.55 8.25
C CYS A 75 -18.79 7.82 7.49
N ALA A 76 -18.39 7.73 6.22
CA ALA A 76 -17.90 8.86 5.43
C ALA A 76 -18.75 9.12 4.20
N CYS A 77 -18.94 10.42 3.84
CA CYS A 77 -19.65 10.81 2.63
C CYS A 77 -18.81 10.63 1.37
N ARG A 78 -17.49 10.86 1.48
CA ARG A 78 -16.52 10.85 0.38
C ARG A 78 -15.40 9.89 0.72
N TYR A 79 -15.22 8.86 -0.09
CA TYR A 79 -14.20 7.85 0.20
C TYR A 79 -13.70 7.14 -1.05
N GLY A 80 -12.53 6.52 -0.90
CA GLY A 80 -11.91 5.77 -1.97
C GLY A 80 -10.71 4.95 -1.53
N VAL A 81 -10.05 4.39 -2.52
CA VAL A 81 -8.84 3.57 -2.37
C VAL A 81 -7.78 4.06 -3.33
N ARG A 82 -6.54 4.16 -2.85
CA ARG A 82 -5.35 4.36 -3.67
C ARG A 82 -4.31 3.29 -3.34
N TYR A 83 -4.40 2.17 -4.02
CA TYR A 83 -3.55 1.00 -3.78
C TYR A 83 -2.25 1.06 -4.61
N PRO A 84 -1.09 1.31 -3.98
CA PRO A 84 0.20 1.13 -4.64
C PRO A 84 0.53 -0.37 -4.69
N MET A 85 0.65 -0.94 -5.89
CA MET A 85 0.98 -2.36 -6.06
C MET A 85 2.50 -2.55 -5.93
N GLN A 86 2.98 -2.57 -4.69
CA GLN A 86 4.40 -2.68 -4.34
C GLN A 86 4.60 -3.38 -3.00
N THR A 87 5.74 -4.06 -2.87
CA THR A 87 6.27 -4.52 -1.59
C THR A 87 7.01 -3.38 -0.90
N LEU A 88 6.43 -2.85 0.17
CA LEU A 88 7.00 -1.74 0.92
C LEU A 88 7.71 -2.23 2.18
N SER A 89 8.92 -1.74 2.43
CA SER A 89 9.65 -1.94 3.68
C SER A 89 10.30 -0.64 4.15
N LYS A 90 10.45 -0.47 5.47
CA LYS A 90 11.08 0.73 6.04
C LYS A 90 12.56 0.89 5.65
N SER A 91 13.24 -0.21 5.34
CA SER A 91 14.68 -0.26 5.08
C SER A 91 15.06 -0.03 3.62
N ARG A 92 14.08 0.11 2.71
CA ARG A 92 14.34 0.24 1.29
C ARG A 92 13.54 1.39 0.70
N GLU A 93 14.22 2.29 0.02
CA GLU A 93 13.57 3.32 -0.79
C GLU A 93 12.92 2.70 -2.02
N VAL A 94 11.75 3.22 -2.37
CA VAL A 94 10.97 2.80 -3.53
C VAL A 94 10.90 3.96 -4.52
N ASP A 95 11.28 3.69 -5.76
CA ASP A 95 11.01 4.58 -6.87
C ASP A 95 9.53 4.46 -7.25
N PHE A 96 8.73 5.43 -6.79
CA PHE A 96 7.29 5.46 -7.06
C PHE A 96 6.95 5.62 -8.53
N ALA A 97 7.82 6.20 -9.36
CA ALA A 97 7.59 6.29 -10.81
C ALA A 97 7.47 4.90 -11.47
N SER A 98 8.06 3.87 -10.85
CA SER A 98 7.94 2.48 -11.31
C SER A 98 6.69 1.76 -10.84
N VAL A 99 5.96 2.30 -9.85
CA VAL A 99 4.83 1.64 -9.17
C VAL A 99 3.53 1.83 -9.93
N SER A 100 2.76 0.76 -10.11
CA SER A 100 1.38 0.84 -10.58
C SER A 100 0.44 1.18 -9.44
N PHE A 101 -0.37 2.22 -9.61
CA PHE A 101 -1.42 2.60 -8.67
C PHE A 101 -2.78 2.16 -9.19
N PHE A 102 -3.58 1.56 -8.31
CA PHE A 102 -4.96 1.21 -8.60
C PHE A 102 -5.89 2.04 -7.73
N VAL A 103 -6.83 2.75 -8.36
CA VAL A 103 -7.72 3.71 -7.70
C VAL A 103 -9.18 3.30 -7.85
N GLU A 104 -9.98 3.61 -6.83
CA GLU A 104 -11.42 3.41 -6.76
C GLU A 104 -12.00 4.50 -5.85
N ALA A 105 -13.16 5.07 -6.19
CA ALA A 105 -13.84 6.04 -5.35
C ALA A 105 -15.37 5.89 -5.44
N ASN A 106 -16.09 6.41 -4.46
CA ASN A 106 -17.54 6.37 -4.43
C ASN A 106 -18.22 7.46 -5.28
N GLY A 107 -17.45 8.38 -5.87
CA GLY A 107 -17.92 9.43 -6.78
C GLY A 107 -16.89 9.78 -7.83
N GLU A 108 -17.33 10.31 -8.98
CA GLU A 108 -16.46 10.73 -10.06
C GLU A 108 -15.50 11.87 -9.65
N PRO A 109 -15.94 12.90 -8.89
CA PRO A 109 -15.03 13.94 -8.42
C PRO A 109 -13.91 13.40 -7.52
N GLU A 110 -14.22 12.44 -6.65
CA GLU A 110 -13.27 11.79 -5.76
C GLU A 110 -12.28 10.91 -6.56
N LEU A 111 -12.79 10.22 -7.58
CA LEU A 111 -11.97 9.39 -8.46
C LEU A 111 -10.92 10.23 -9.21
N GLU A 112 -11.31 11.38 -9.75
CA GLU A 112 -10.39 12.29 -10.44
C GLU A 112 -9.31 12.83 -9.48
N VAL A 113 -9.69 13.21 -8.26
CA VAL A 113 -8.71 13.63 -7.23
C VAL A 113 -7.70 12.50 -6.94
N LEU A 114 -8.16 11.24 -6.83
CA LEU A 114 -7.28 10.11 -6.57
C LEU A 114 -6.37 9.79 -7.76
N LYS A 115 -6.87 9.95 -9.01
CA LYS A 115 -6.06 9.81 -10.23
C LYS A 115 -4.96 10.87 -10.28
N GLU A 116 -5.30 12.13 -10.04
CA GLU A 116 -4.32 13.22 -10.01
C GLU A 116 -3.25 13.01 -8.95
N LEU A 117 -3.67 12.61 -7.74
CA LEU A 117 -2.76 12.32 -6.64
C LEU A 117 -1.84 11.13 -6.95
N ALA A 118 -2.33 10.09 -7.63
CA ALA A 118 -1.51 8.97 -8.06
C ALA A 118 -0.59 9.36 -9.23
N ALA A 119 -1.09 10.14 -10.20
CA ALA A 119 -0.33 10.61 -11.35
C ALA A 119 0.82 11.54 -10.97
N SER A 120 0.73 12.25 -9.83
CA SER A 120 1.84 13.02 -9.29
C SER A 120 3.06 12.17 -8.89
N LEU A 121 2.87 10.85 -8.73
CA LEU A 121 3.90 9.90 -8.31
C LEU A 121 4.31 8.93 -9.42
N SER A 122 3.40 8.56 -10.33
CA SER A 122 3.63 7.58 -11.40
C SER A 122 2.68 7.80 -12.57
N ASP A 123 3.14 7.53 -13.78
CA ASP A 123 2.31 7.49 -14.99
C ASP A 123 1.46 6.21 -15.13
N LYS A 124 1.63 5.25 -14.22
CA LYS A 124 0.95 3.95 -14.21
C LYS A 124 -0.25 3.96 -13.27
N VAL A 125 -1.30 4.70 -13.63
CA VAL A 125 -2.53 4.82 -12.85
C VAL A 125 -3.66 4.09 -13.56
N TYR A 126 -4.35 3.20 -12.84
CA TYR A 126 -5.42 2.36 -13.34
C TYR A 126 -6.63 2.42 -12.42
N GLU A 127 -7.82 2.37 -12.98
CA GLU A 127 -9.04 2.12 -12.22
C GLU A 127 -9.21 0.62 -11.96
N ALA A 128 -9.60 0.27 -10.74
CA ALA A 128 -9.90 -1.12 -10.40
C ALA A 128 -10.91 -1.19 -9.26
N THR A 129 -11.99 -1.92 -9.47
CA THR A 129 -12.96 -2.20 -8.42
C THR A 129 -12.36 -2.99 -7.26
N SER A 130 -13.00 -2.97 -6.10
CA SER A 130 -12.60 -3.75 -4.92
C SER A 130 -12.42 -5.23 -5.24
N ALA A 131 -13.29 -5.81 -6.07
CA ALA A 131 -13.17 -7.20 -6.52
C ALA A 131 -11.91 -7.42 -7.39
N GLN A 132 -11.65 -6.54 -8.36
CA GLN A 132 -10.46 -6.61 -9.21
C GLN A 132 -9.18 -6.41 -8.39
N ARG A 133 -9.19 -5.48 -7.44
CA ARG A 133 -8.06 -5.22 -6.55
C ARG A 133 -7.72 -6.42 -5.66
N THR A 134 -8.73 -7.16 -5.19
CA THR A 134 -8.52 -8.42 -4.46
C THR A 134 -7.77 -9.44 -5.31
N TYR A 135 -8.11 -9.60 -6.59
CA TYR A 135 -7.36 -10.49 -7.50
C TYR A 135 -5.95 -10.00 -7.78
N LEU A 136 -5.76 -8.68 -7.96
CA LEU A 136 -4.44 -8.08 -8.11
C LEU A 136 -3.56 -8.34 -6.89
N HIS A 137 -4.10 -8.13 -5.70
CA HIS A 137 -3.40 -8.40 -4.45
C HIS A 137 -3.04 -9.89 -4.31
N MET A 138 -3.98 -10.79 -4.60
CA MET A 138 -3.74 -12.24 -4.57
C MET A 138 -2.65 -12.64 -5.57
N ALA A 139 -2.67 -12.10 -6.79
CA ALA A 139 -1.63 -12.35 -7.79
C ALA A 139 -0.25 -11.86 -7.31
N ALA A 140 -0.19 -10.68 -6.68
CA ALA A 140 1.04 -10.16 -6.09
C ALA A 140 1.56 -11.04 -4.93
N VAL A 141 0.67 -11.60 -4.11
CA VAL A 141 1.05 -12.57 -3.06
C VAL A 141 1.73 -13.79 -3.68
N PHE A 142 1.17 -14.36 -4.76
CA PHE A 142 1.82 -15.49 -5.46
C PHE A 142 3.16 -15.09 -6.07
N ALA A 143 3.20 -13.99 -6.81
CA ALA A 143 4.39 -13.58 -7.55
C ALA A 143 5.54 -13.07 -6.67
N CYS A 144 5.23 -12.52 -5.50
CA CYS A 144 6.21 -11.90 -4.61
C CYS A 144 6.38 -12.63 -3.28
N ASN A 145 5.30 -12.81 -2.50
CA ASN A 145 5.42 -13.33 -1.14
C ASN A 145 5.76 -14.84 -1.14
N PHE A 146 5.09 -15.62 -1.98
CA PHE A 146 5.43 -17.04 -2.13
C PHE A 146 6.80 -17.24 -2.77
N ALA A 147 7.16 -16.45 -3.78
CA ALA A 147 8.51 -16.48 -4.35
C ALA A 147 9.57 -16.21 -3.28
N ASN A 148 9.38 -15.17 -2.46
CA ASN A 148 10.29 -14.85 -1.36
C ASN A 148 10.34 -15.97 -0.31
N HIS A 149 9.23 -16.64 -0.02
CA HIS A 149 9.22 -17.81 0.85
C HIS A 149 10.04 -18.97 0.27
N MET A 150 9.95 -19.21 -1.04
CA MET A 150 10.77 -20.23 -1.71
C MET A 150 12.26 -19.87 -1.65
N TYR A 151 12.61 -18.60 -1.75
CA TYR A 151 14.00 -18.14 -1.57
C TYR A 151 14.49 -18.40 -0.13
N ALA A 152 13.66 -18.18 0.88
CA ALA A 152 14.01 -18.45 2.27
C ALA A 152 14.25 -19.96 2.51
N LEU A 153 13.42 -20.83 1.92
CA LEU A 153 13.63 -22.29 1.99
C LEU A 153 14.93 -22.70 1.27
N SER A 154 15.23 -22.10 0.10
CA SER A 154 16.46 -22.35 -0.64
C SER A 154 17.69 -21.89 0.14
N ALA A 155 17.63 -20.74 0.79
CA ALA A 155 18.68 -20.24 1.66
C ALA A 155 18.96 -21.21 2.81
N HIS A 156 17.93 -21.64 3.52
CA HIS A 156 18.03 -22.59 4.61
C HIS A 156 18.66 -23.93 4.16
N LEU A 157 18.23 -24.45 3.01
CA LEU A 157 18.80 -25.69 2.44
C LEU A 157 20.29 -25.58 2.15
N LEU A 158 20.72 -24.47 1.55
CA LEU A 158 22.12 -24.24 1.20
C LEU A 158 22.98 -24.05 2.45
N GLU A 159 22.54 -23.19 3.37
CA GLU A 159 23.26 -22.92 4.63
C GLU A 159 23.46 -24.19 5.47
N LYS A 160 22.45 -25.04 5.55
CA LYS A 160 22.52 -26.34 6.25
C LYS A 160 23.60 -27.27 5.65
N ASN A 161 23.94 -27.10 4.37
CA ASN A 161 24.94 -27.89 3.67
C ASN A 161 26.25 -27.13 3.41
N GLY A 162 26.47 -25.99 4.09
CA GLY A 162 27.71 -25.21 4.01
C GLY A 162 27.89 -24.48 2.69
N LEU A 163 26.81 -24.21 1.94
CA LEU A 163 26.82 -23.52 0.65
C LEU A 163 26.26 -22.09 0.78
N PRO A 164 26.83 -21.10 0.10
CA PRO A 164 26.38 -19.74 0.19
C PRO A 164 25.12 -19.50 -0.67
N PHE A 165 24.07 -18.91 -0.07
CA PHE A 165 22.86 -18.53 -0.83
C PHE A 165 23.15 -17.57 -1.98
N GLY A 166 24.18 -16.70 -1.86
CA GLY A 166 24.57 -15.77 -2.91
C GLY A 166 24.84 -16.41 -4.28
N ALA A 167 25.21 -17.71 -4.30
CA ALA A 167 25.40 -18.45 -5.54
C ALA A 167 24.11 -18.64 -6.36
N MET A 168 22.93 -18.50 -5.71
CA MET A 168 21.62 -18.60 -6.37
C MET A 168 21.15 -17.28 -7.00
N LEU A 169 21.68 -16.13 -6.59
CA LEU A 169 21.18 -14.83 -7.03
C LEU A 169 21.14 -14.67 -8.54
N PRO A 170 22.19 -15.03 -9.32
CA PRO A 170 22.14 -14.92 -10.78
C PRO A 170 21.02 -15.76 -11.42
N LEU A 171 20.72 -16.94 -10.84
CA LEU A 171 19.65 -17.81 -11.33
C LEU A 171 18.27 -17.25 -11.01
N ILE A 172 18.09 -16.64 -9.84
CA ILE A 172 16.87 -15.93 -9.45
C ILE A 172 16.60 -14.77 -10.39
N ASP A 173 17.62 -13.94 -10.66
CA ASP A 173 17.53 -12.80 -11.58
C ASP A 173 17.17 -13.26 -12.99
N GLU A 174 17.78 -14.33 -13.48
CA GLU A 174 17.47 -14.88 -14.79
C GLU A 174 16.03 -15.42 -14.87
N THR A 175 15.55 -16.07 -13.82
CA THR A 175 14.19 -16.57 -13.73
C THR A 175 13.17 -15.43 -13.76
N ALA A 176 13.43 -14.33 -13.02
CA ALA A 176 12.60 -13.14 -13.05
C ALA A 176 12.62 -12.44 -14.42
N ARG A 177 13.78 -12.37 -15.10
CA ARG A 177 13.88 -11.79 -16.45
C ARG A 177 13.12 -12.58 -17.51
N LYS A 178 13.04 -13.89 -17.39
CA LYS A 178 12.29 -14.72 -18.36
C LYS A 178 10.81 -14.32 -18.47
N VAL A 179 10.15 -13.93 -17.37
CA VAL A 179 8.75 -13.52 -17.42
C VAL A 179 8.50 -12.21 -18.16
N HIS A 180 9.54 -11.41 -18.43
CA HIS A 180 9.42 -10.21 -19.27
C HIS A 180 9.35 -10.53 -20.78
N GLY A 181 9.92 -11.66 -21.21
CA GLY A 181 9.95 -12.07 -22.62
C GLY A 181 9.10 -13.29 -22.94
N LEU A 182 8.81 -14.12 -21.94
CA LEU A 182 8.05 -15.36 -22.09
C LEU A 182 6.87 -15.38 -21.12
N HIS A 183 5.67 -15.68 -21.62
CA HIS A 183 4.53 -15.84 -20.74
C HIS A 183 4.76 -17.04 -19.79
N PRO A 184 4.45 -16.95 -18.47
CA PRO A 184 4.72 -18.01 -17.50
C PRO A 184 4.11 -19.39 -17.79
N ARG A 185 3.19 -19.48 -18.76
CA ARG A 185 2.58 -20.75 -19.21
C ARG A 185 3.29 -21.41 -20.40
N ASN A 186 4.37 -20.79 -20.90
CA ASN A 186 5.12 -21.28 -22.07
C ASN A 186 6.42 -21.95 -21.65
#